data_08696d0c30175063ed6ebb685950a187
#
_entry.id   08696d0c30175063ed6ebb685950a187
#
_cell.length_a   1.000
_cell.length_b   1.000
_cell.length_c   1.000
_cell.angle_alpha   90.00
_cell.angle_beta   90.00
_cell.angle_gamma   90.00
#
_symmetry.space_group_name_H-M   'P 1'
#
loop_
_entity.id
_entity.type
_entity.pdbx_description
1 polymer ?
#
loop_
_entity_poly.entity_id
_entity_poly.type
_entity_poly.pdbx_seq_one_letter_code
_entity_poly.pdbx_strand_id
1 'polypeptide(L)'
;FIASTGIEGRYTDPRALVTMDAYAVHGLETEQVSYLDALDHLNRTSEYGVTFERGTMVQYGDRRHIFISGTASIDKHGEIVYPGDLSGQLDSLFGNIRALLAEADAGMHNVMHMIVYVRDPGDYAAVGTWIDAYFPQIPRITVCAAVCRPGWLVEVECIAVTADGDDRFPLF
;
A
#
# COMPACT_ATOMS: atom_id res chain seq x y z
N PHE A 1 13.10 2.69 -8.31
CA PHE A 1 11.66 2.59 -8.59
C PHE A 1 10.90 3.47 -7.61
N ILE A 2 9.58 3.43 -7.61
CA ILE A 2 8.69 4.23 -6.74
C ILE A 2 7.64 3.32 -6.13
N ALA A 3 7.09 3.71 -4.97
CA ALA A 3 5.85 3.12 -4.47
C ALA A 3 4.73 3.44 -5.46
N SER A 4 3.96 2.45 -5.85
CA SER A 4 2.86 2.62 -6.80
C SER A 4 1.80 1.53 -6.68
N THR A 5 0.58 1.87 -7.09
CA THR A 5 -0.55 0.94 -7.15
C THR A 5 -1.12 0.95 -8.56
N GLY A 6 -1.30 -0.22 -9.15
CA GLY A 6 -1.93 -0.40 -10.46
C GLY A 6 -3.27 -1.12 -10.31
N ILE A 7 -4.35 -0.50 -10.77
CA ILE A 7 -5.70 -1.06 -10.74
C ILE A 7 -6.40 -0.92 -12.09
N GLU A 8 -7.41 -1.74 -12.34
CA GLU A 8 -8.31 -1.51 -13.43
C GLU A 8 -9.22 -0.31 -13.13
N GLY A 9 -9.38 0.58 -14.12
CA GLY A 9 -10.22 1.75 -14.00
C GLY A 9 -10.87 2.12 -15.33
N ARG A 10 -11.81 3.08 -15.26
CA ARG A 10 -12.40 3.70 -16.46
C ARG A 10 -12.26 5.20 -16.36
N TYR A 11 -11.88 5.79 -17.48
CA TYR A 11 -11.86 7.24 -17.62
C TYR A 11 -13.00 7.73 -18.53
N THR A 12 -13.40 8.99 -18.36
CA THR A 12 -14.51 9.58 -19.14
C THR A 12 -14.21 9.67 -20.62
N ASP A 13 -12.93 9.87 -21.01
CA ASP A 13 -12.51 9.76 -22.42
C ASP A 13 -12.17 8.29 -22.73
N PRO A 14 -12.98 7.62 -23.60
CA PRO A 14 -12.75 6.21 -23.92
C PRO A 14 -11.44 5.95 -24.69
N ARG A 15 -10.75 6.97 -25.14
CA ARG A 15 -9.43 6.87 -25.81
C ARG A 15 -8.29 6.83 -24.81
N ALA A 16 -8.51 7.22 -23.56
CA ALA A 16 -7.50 7.13 -22.51
C ALA A 16 -7.33 5.67 -22.08
N LEU A 17 -6.17 5.10 -22.44
CA LEU A 17 -5.83 3.72 -22.09
C LEU A 17 -5.25 3.60 -20.68
N VAL A 18 -4.62 4.67 -20.19
CA VAL A 18 -4.01 4.76 -18.85
C VAL A 18 -4.26 6.16 -18.32
N THR A 19 -4.55 6.25 -17.04
CA THR A 19 -4.52 7.50 -16.27
C THR A 19 -3.57 7.32 -15.10
N MET A 20 -2.93 8.39 -14.68
CA MET A 20 -1.96 8.36 -13.58
C MET A 20 -2.15 9.60 -12.71
N ASP A 21 -2.26 9.37 -11.41
CA ASP A 21 -2.02 10.38 -10.39
C ASP A 21 -0.63 10.18 -9.83
N ALA A 22 0.12 11.25 -9.62
CA ALA A 22 1.48 11.18 -9.11
C ALA A 22 1.73 12.26 -8.06
N TYR A 23 2.44 11.88 -7.01
CA TYR A 23 2.99 12.78 -6.01
C TYR A 23 4.50 12.88 -6.22
N ALA A 24 5.02 14.08 -6.36
CA ALA A 24 6.44 14.32 -6.59
C ALA A 24 6.96 15.42 -5.65
N VAL A 25 8.12 15.18 -5.08
CA VAL A 25 8.83 16.14 -4.23
C VAL A 25 10.15 16.51 -4.90
N HIS A 26 10.36 17.81 -5.10
CA HIS A 26 11.58 18.34 -5.70
C HIS A 26 12.66 18.53 -4.63
N GLY A 27 13.92 18.23 -5.00
CA GLY A 27 15.08 18.56 -4.19
C GLY A 27 15.35 17.60 -3.04
N LEU A 28 14.78 16.39 -3.07
CA LEU A 28 15.16 15.33 -2.13
C LEU A 28 16.57 14.85 -2.41
N GLU A 29 17.34 14.63 -1.35
CA GLU A 29 18.61 13.95 -1.40
C GLU A 29 18.42 12.43 -1.31
N THR A 30 19.38 11.67 -1.83
CA THR A 30 19.28 10.21 -1.85
C THR A 30 19.13 9.62 -0.45
N GLU A 31 19.78 10.22 0.54
CA GLU A 31 19.79 9.80 1.95
C GLU A 31 18.43 9.99 2.64
N GLN A 32 17.55 10.82 2.06
CA GLN A 32 16.20 11.02 2.57
C GLN A 32 15.25 9.89 2.18
N VAL A 33 15.61 9.08 1.17
CA VAL A 33 14.71 8.07 0.60
C VAL A 33 15.17 6.68 0.96
N SER A 34 14.30 5.90 1.55
CA SER A 34 14.51 4.48 1.86
C SER A 34 13.39 3.64 1.27
N TYR A 35 13.73 2.42 0.84
CA TYR A 35 12.78 1.47 0.28
C TYR A 35 12.50 0.36 1.30
N LEU A 36 11.25 -0.11 1.32
CA LEU A 36 10.74 -1.10 2.26
C LEU A 36 10.38 -2.35 1.47
N ASP A 37 10.91 -3.48 1.88
CA ASP A 37 10.77 -4.76 1.17
C ASP A 37 9.96 -5.80 1.96
N ALA A 38 10.14 -5.87 3.28
CA ALA A 38 9.55 -6.86 4.22
C ALA A 38 9.79 -8.31 3.77
N LEU A 39 11.03 -8.68 3.46
CA LEU A 39 11.40 -9.94 2.79
C LEU A 39 11.05 -11.22 3.56
N ASP A 40 10.77 -11.16 4.84
CA ASP A 40 10.25 -12.29 5.62
C ASP A 40 8.76 -12.56 5.33
N HIS A 41 8.06 -11.59 4.74
CA HIS A 41 6.64 -11.61 4.41
C HIS A 41 6.35 -11.57 2.92
N LEU A 42 7.14 -10.80 2.17
CA LEU A 42 6.93 -10.47 0.75
C LEU A 42 8.16 -10.81 -0.06
N ASN A 43 7.99 -11.21 -1.30
CA ASN A 43 9.10 -11.35 -2.25
C ASN A 43 9.46 -10.01 -2.90
N ARG A 44 10.68 -9.92 -3.45
CA ARG A 44 11.09 -8.76 -4.24
C ARG A 44 10.25 -8.63 -5.50
N THR A 45 9.87 -7.40 -5.83
CA THR A 45 9.06 -7.12 -7.02
C THR A 45 9.77 -7.50 -8.32
N SER A 46 11.09 -7.38 -8.37
CA SER A 46 11.93 -7.80 -9.50
C SER A 46 11.85 -9.29 -9.84
N GLU A 47 11.47 -10.15 -8.88
CA GLU A 47 11.39 -11.60 -9.07
C GLU A 47 10.25 -12.03 -10.00
N TYR A 48 9.22 -11.17 -10.16
CA TYR A 48 8.10 -11.44 -11.07
C TYR A 48 7.92 -10.38 -12.16
N GLY A 49 9.00 -9.62 -12.44
CA GLY A 49 9.08 -8.79 -13.65
C GLY A 49 8.32 -7.47 -13.58
N VAL A 50 8.03 -6.95 -12.39
CA VAL A 50 7.44 -5.62 -12.20
C VAL A 50 8.45 -4.63 -11.63
N THR A 51 8.17 -3.34 -11.78
CA THR A 51 9.11 -2.25 -11.48
C THR A 51 8.45 -1.23 -10.54
N PHE A 52 8.13 -1.66 -9.32
CA PHE A 52 7.68 -0.78 -8.25
C PHE A 52 8.34 -1.15 -6.93
N GLU A 53 8.31 -0.26 -5.94
CA GLU A 53 8.76 -0.56 -4.58
C GLU A 53 7.56 -0.95 -3.72
N ARG A 54 7.72 -1.91 -2.80
CA ARG A 54 6.67 -2.32 -1.86
C ARG A 54 6.25 -1.16 -0.95
N GLY A 55 7.24 -0.37 -0.54
CA GLY A 55 7.03 0.87 0.17
C GLY A 55 8.20 1.81 -0.04
N THR A 56 7.95 3.09 0.15
CA THR A 56 8.97 4.15 0.11
C THR A 56 8.79 5.05 1.31
N MET A 57 9.86 5.24 2.07
CA MET A 57 9.91 6.20 3.17
C MET A 57 10.72 7.42 2.75
N VAL A 58 10.22 8.61 3.07
CA VAL A 58 10.92 9.88 2.87
C VAL A 58 11.11 10.55 4.22
N GLN A 59 12.38 10.81 4.57
CA GLN A 59 12.77 11.50 5.80
C GLN A 59 12.81 13.01 5.58
N TYR A 60 12.14 13.76 6.46
CA TYR A 60 12.20 15.22 6.55
C TYR A 60 12.76 15.65 7.92
N GLY A 61 13.00 16.95 8.09
CA GLY A 61 13.52 17.51 9.34
C GLY A 61 12.57 17.38 10.53
N ASP A 62 11.28 17.25 10.29
CA ASP A 62 10.25 17.19 11.33
C ASP A 62 9.41 15.90 11.32
N ARG A 63 9.51 15.06 10.29
CA ARG A 63 8.68 13.87 10.12
C ARG A 63 9.21 12.89 9.10
N ARG A 64 8.59 11.71 9.04
CA ARG A 64 8.72 10.77 7.92
C ARG A 64 7.38 10.56 7.22
N HIS A 65 7.41 10.53 5.90
CA HIS A 65 6.29 10.05 5.11
C HIS A 65 6.59 8.64 4.61
N ILE A 66 5.65 7.73 4.76
CA ILE A 66 5.77 6.32 4.40
C ILE A 66 4.63 5.99 3.44
N PHE A 67 4.99 5.68 2.20
CA PHE A 67 4.08 5.34 1.12
C PHE A 67 4.10 3.83 0.93
N ILE A 68 3.00 3.14 1.24
CA ILE A 68 2.85 1.70 1.02
C ILE A 68 2.06 1.49 -0.26
N SER A 69 2.69 0.80 -1.21
CA SER A 69 2.08 0.41 -2.49
C SER A 69 0.91 -0.53 -2.31
N GLY A 70 0.12 -0.70 -3.35
CA GLY A 70 -0.93 -1.71 -3.39
C GLY A 70 -0.40 -3.05 -2.91
N THR A 71 -0.94 -3.49 -1.78
CA THR A 71 -0.53 -4.71 -1.07
C THR A 71 -1.72 -5.66 -1.00
N ALA A 72 -1.50 -6.90 -1.38
CA ALA A 72 -2.50 -7.95 -1.39
C ALA A 72 -2.02 -9.18 -0.59
N SER A 73 -2.86 -10.21 -0.55
CA SER A 73 -2.57 -11.47 0.15
C SER A 73 -1.60 -12.33 -0.66
N ILE A 74 -0.30 -12.14 -0.42
CA ILE A 74 0.78 -12.99 -0.95
C ILE A 74 1.74 -13.37 0.17
N ASP A 75 2.48 -14.44 -0.04
CA ASP A 75 3.58 -14.84 0.82
C ASP A 75 4.96 -14.37 0.31
N LYS A 76 6.01 -14.72 1.02
CA LYS A 76 7.41 -14.40 0.66
C LYS A 76 7.91 -15.07 -0.64
N HIS A 77 7.14 -15.93 -1.25
CA HIS A 77 7.42 -16.53 -2.56
C HIS A 77 6.60 -15.85 -3.67
N GLY A 78 5.75 -14.88 -3.32
CA GLY A 78 4.87 -14.18 -4.24
C GLY A 78 3.63 -14.99 -4.64
N GLU A 79 3.34 -16.07 -3.92
CA GLU A 79 2.17 -16.91 -4.15
C GLU A 79 0.94 -16.32 -3.44
N ILE A 80 -0.23 -16.44 -4.11
CA ILE A 80 -1.48 -15.98 -3.51
C ILE A 80 -1.85 -16.94 -2.38
N VAL A 81 -2.04 -16.41 -1.18
CA VAL A 81 -2.52 -17.17 -0.03
C VAL A 81 -4.00 -16.91 0.23
N TYR A 82 -4.69 -17.88 0.82
CA TYR A 82 -6.14 -17.84 1.09
C TYR A 82 -7.02 -17.57 -0.14
N PRO A 83 -6.84 -18.32 -1.25
CA PRO A 83 -7.65 -18.13 -2.46
C PRO A 83 -9.14 -18.38 -2.18
N GLY A 84 -9.99 -17.38 -2.52
CA GLY A 84 -11.43 -17.45 -2.28
C GLY A 84 -11.89 -17.19 -0.84
N ASP A 85 -10.96 -16.97 0.09
CA ASP A 85 -11.26 -16.62 1.48
C ASP A 85 -10.94 -15.14 1.74
N LEU A 86 -11.97 -14.30 1.72
CA LEU A 86 -11.85 -12.85 1.91
C LEU A 86 -11.26 -12.49 3.28
N SER A 87 -11.70 -13.16 4.34
CA SER A 87 -11.20 -12.89 5.70
C SER A 87 -9.72 -13.25 5.83
N GLY A 88 -9.35 -14.42 5.33
CA GLY A 88 -7.95 -14.85 5.30
C GLY A 88 -7.07 -13.91 4.47
N GLN A 89 -7.59 -13.40 3.33
CA GLN A 89 -6.86 -12.42 2.53
C GLN A 89 -6.71 -11.08 3.25
N LEU A 90 -7.72 -10.60 3.96
CA LEU A 90 -7.63 -9.37 4.77
C LEU A 90 -6.58 -9.53 5.89
N ASP A 91 -6.62 -10.62 6.65
CA ASP A 91 -5.64 -10.90 7.70
C ASP A 91 -4.21 -10.93 7.15
N SER A 92 -3.99 -11.60 6.03
CA SER A 92 -2.69 -11.74 5.37
C SER A 92 -2.18 -10.39 4.84
N LEU A 93 -2.99 -9.66 4.07
CA LEU A 93 -2.56 -8.38 3.50
C LEU A 93 -2.24 -7.32 4.58
N PHE A 94 -3.06 -7.25 5.65
CA PHE A 94 -2.74 -6.33 6.75
C PHE A 94 -1.53 -6.80 7.58
N GLY A 95 -1.25 -8.10 7.60
CA GLY A 95 0.01 -8.64 8.08
C GLY A 95 1.21 -8.12 7.28
N ASN A 96 1.11 -8.14 5.96
CA ASN A 96 2.12 -7.62 5.04
C ASN A 96 2.32 -6.09 5.20
N ILE A 97 1.23 -5.32 5.31
CA ILE A 97 1.31 -3.86 5.56
C ILE A 97 2.00 -3.57 6.90
N ARG A 98 1.67 -4.32 7.96
CA ARG A 98 2.34 -4.15 9.27
C ARG A 98 3.84 -4.44 9.18
N ALA A 99 4.24 -5.47 8.43
CA ALA A 99 5.64 -5.80 8.24
C ALA A 99 6.40 -4.68 7.50
N LEU A 100 5.82 -4.11 6.45
CA LEU A 100 6.40 -2.97 5.75
C LEU A 100 6.50 -1.73 6.65
N LEU A 101 5.47 -1.41 7.40
CA LEU A 101 5.50 -0.28 8.34
C LEU A 101 6.55 -0.48 9.45
N ALA A 102 6.73 -1.71 9.93
CA ALA A 102 7.70 -2.03 10.96
C ALA A 102 9.16 -1.80 10.52
N GLU A 103 9.49 -1.99 9.23
CA GLU A 103 10.81 -1.63 8.70
C GLU A 103 11.11 -0.13 8.76
N ALA A 104 10.06 0.70 8.83
CA ALA A 104 10.16 2.15 8.99
C ALA A 104 9.93 2.60 10.46
N ASP A 105 10.04 1.70 11.44
CA ASP A 105 9.72 1.95 12.85
C ASP A 105 8.32 2.56 13.05
N ALA A 106 7.36 2.16 12.22
CA ALA A 106 5.99 2.63 12.22
C ALA A 106 4.99 1.49 12.44
N GLY A 107 3.73 1.83 12.63
CA GLY A 107 2.64 0.86 12.78
C GLY A 107 1.31 1.39 12.24
N MET A 108 0.26 0.60 12.35
CA MET A 108 -1.07 0.97 11.86
C MET A 108 -1.62 2.26 12.50
N HIS A 109 -1.18 2.61 13.70
CA HIS A 109 -1.55 3.86 14.37
C HIS A 109 -0.96 5.12 13.70
N ASN A 110 0.05 4.96 12.85
CA ASN A 110 0.65 6.04 12.06
C ASN A 110 -0.04 6.22 10.69
N VAL A 111 -0.90 5.29 10.29
CA VAL A 111 -1.60 5.36 9.00
C VAL A 111 -2.59 6.52 9.02
N MET A 112 -2.40 7.46 8.10
CA MET A 112 -3.21 8.68 7.96
C MET A 112 -4.45 8.44 7.12
N HIS A 113 -4.34 7.62 6.11
CA HIS A 113 -5.46 7.17 5.28
C HIS A 113 -5.09 5.92 4.48
N MET A 114 -6.10 5.22 3.98
CA MET A 114 -5.92 4.09 3.06
C MET A 114 -6.96 4.12 1.95
N ILE A 115 -6.60 3.52 0.80
CA ILE A 115 -7.53 3.20 -0.27
C ILE A 115 -7.63 1.68 -0.33
N VAL A 116 -8.86 1.19 -0.30
CA VAL A 116 -9.18 -0.23 -0.31
C VAL A 116 -9.84 -0.56 -1.64
N TYR A 117 -9.24 -1.45 -2.41
CA TYR A 117 -9.74 -1.91 -3.69
C TYR A 117 -10.39 -3.27 -3.51
N VAL A 118 -11.66 -3.38 -3.83
CA VAL A 118 -12.46 -4.60 -3.71
C VAL A 118 -12.84 -5.08 -5.10
N ARG A 119 -12.49 -6.31 -5.44
CA ARG A 119 -12.75 -6.88 -6.77
C ARG A 119 -14.22 -7.07 -7.04
N ASP A 120 -14.96 -7.63 -6.09
CA ASP A 120 -16.39 -7.90 -6.21
C ASP A 120 -17.20 -6.92 -5.36
N PRO A 121 -18.16 -6.19 -5.93
CA PRO A 121 -19.05 -5.31 -5.14
C PRO A 121 -19.77 -6.04 -3.99
N GLY A 122 -20.00 -7.35 -4.12
CA GLY A 122 -20.61 -8.17 -3.07
C GLY A 122 -19.78 -8.25 -1.78
N ASP A 123 -18.46 -8.07 -1.88
CA ASP A 123 -17.54 -8.13 -0.74
C ASP A 123 -17.44 -6.80 0.01
N TYR A 124 -17.98 -5.71 -0.54
CA TYR A 124 -17.85 -4.34 0.00
C TYR A 124 -18.24 -4.25 1.48
N ALA A 125 -19.40 -4.80 1.83
CA ALA A 125 -19.93 -4.72 3.19
C ALA A 125 -19.09 -5.56 4.17
N ALA A 126 -18.62 -6.73 3.75
CA ALA A 126 -17.79 -7.61 4.57
C ALA A 126 -16.41 -7.00 4.83
N VAL A 127 -15.78 -6.42 3.81
CA VAL A 127 -14.51 -5.68 3.93
C VAL A 127 -14.68 -4.49 4.88
N GLY A 128 -15.76 -3.71 4.73
CA GLY A 128 -16.06 -2.59 5.61
C GLY A 128 -16.18 -3.02 7.07
N THR A 129 -16.95 -4.08 7.33
CA THR A 129 -17.15 -4.63 8.68
C THR A 129 -15.83 -5.10 9.29
N TRP A 130 -15.00 -5.81 8.52
CA TRP A 130 -13.70 -6.28 9.00
C TRP A 130 -12.78 -5.10 9.36
N ILE A 131 -12.67 -4.09 8.49
CA ILE A 131 -11.81 -2.93 8.76
C ILE A 131 -12.34 -2.11 9.95
N ASP A 132 -13.64 -1.93 10.10
CA ASP A 132 -14.23 -1.23 11.25
C ASP A 132 -13.98 -1.95 12.57
N ALA A 133 -13.87 -3.27 12.56
CA ALA A 133 -13.53 -4.04 13.76
C ALA A 133 -12.08 -3.86 14.22
N TYR A 134 -11.13 -3.70 13.27
CA TYR A 134 -9.69 -3.65 13.59
C TYR A 134 -9.08 -2.25 13.51
N PHE A 135 -9.60 -1.37 12.65
CA PHE A 135 -9.04 -0.05 12.35
C PHE A 135 -10.11 1.03 12.19
N PRO A 136 -11.04 1.18 13.15
CA PRO A 136 -12.18 2.10 13.01
C PRO A 136 -11.78 3.56 12.88
N GLN A 137 -10.59 3.92 13.35
CA GLN A 137 -10.10 5.30 13.37
C GLN A 137 -9.35 5.70 12.10
N ILE A 138 -9.00 4.76 11.20
CA ILE A 138 -8.24 5.09 10.00
C ILE A 138 -9.19 5.55 8.89
N PRO A 139 -9.07 6.81 8.41
CA PRO A 139 -9.83 7.27 7.26
C PRO A 139 -9.59 6.39 6.03
N ARG A 140 -10.65 6.04 5.32
CA ARG A 140 -10.52 5.21 4.11
C ARG A 140 -11.53 5.55 3.05
N ILE A 141 -11.18 5.22 1.82
CA ILE A 141 -12.10 5.10 0.70
C ILE A 141 -12.06 3.64 0.24
N THR A 142 -13.23 3.05 0.02
CA THR A 142 -13.33 1.72 -0.59
C THR A 142 -13.85 1.87 -2.02
N VAL A 143 -13.09 1.34 -2.98
CA VAL A 143 -13.35 1.41 -4.42
C VAL A 143 -13.58 0.01 -4.96
N CYS A 144 -14.62 -0.18 -5.75
CA CYS A 144 -14.79 -1.41 -6.51
C CYS A 144 -13.96 -1.32 -7.79
N ALA A 145 -12.86 -2.07 -7.83
CA ALA A 145 -11.94 -2.11 -8.96
C ALA A 145 -11.24 -3.47 -9.03
N ALA A 146 -11.03 -3.98 -10.23
CA ALA A 146 -10.25 -5.20 -10.40
C ALA A 146 -8.76 -4.90 -10.15
N VAL A 147 -8.18 -5.69 -9.27
CA VAL A 147 -6.75 -5.66 -8.92
C VAL A 147 -5.97 -6.64 -9.80
N CYS A 148 -4.64 -6.52 -9.84
CA CYS A 148 -3.78 -7.10 -10.88
C CYS A 148 -3.93 -8.63 -11.07
N ARG A 149 -4.06 -9.42 -9.99
CA ARG A 149 -4.17 -10.87 -10.11
C ARG A 149 -5.60 -11.35 -9.85
N PRO A 150 -6.17 -12.22 -10.70
CA PRO A 150 -7.56 -12.68 -10.55
C PRO A 150 -7.91 -13.33 -9.20
N GLY A 151 -6.93 -13.94 -8.53
CA GLY A 151 -7.13 -14.57 -7.22
C GLY A 151 -7.12 -13.61 -6.02
N TRP A 152 -6.78 -12.34 -6.21
CA TRP A 152 -6.90 -11.32 -5.17
C TRP A 152 -8.31 -10.77 -5.14
N LEU A 153 -8.93 -10.84 -3.97
CA LEU A 153 -10.27 -10.32 -3.70
C LEU A 153 -10.21 -8.86 -3.24
N VAL A 154 -9.12 -8.50 -2.58
CA VAL A 154 -8.90 -7.19 -1.99
C VAL A 154 -7.44 -6.79 -2.07
N GLU A 155 -7.18 -5.49 -2.23
CA GLU A 155 -5.86 -4.86 -2.19
C GLU A 155 -5.97 -3.53 -1.43
N VAL A 156 -4.92 -3.13 -0.73
CA VAL A 156 -4.89 -1.89 0.05
C VAL A 156 -3.59 -1.15 -0.20
N GLU A 157 -3.67 0.14 -0.44
CA GLU A 157 -2.55 1.08 -0.33
C GLU A 157 -2.78 2.04 0.82
N CYS A 158 -1.72 2.56 1.41
CA CYS A 158 -1.85 3.53 2.48
C CYS A 158 -0.65 4.48 2.57
N ILE A 159 -0.90 5.62 3.22
CA ILE A 159 0.16 6.56 3.61
C ILE A 159 0.18 6.65 5.13
N ALA A 160 1.37 6.51 5.70
CA ALA A 160 1.62 6.71 7.12
C ALA A 160 2.58 7.89 7.34
N VAL A 161 2.47 8.51 8.52
CA VAL A 161 3.34 9.62 8.93
C VAL A 161 3.77 9.39 10.38
N THR A 162 5.07 9.54 10.64
CA THR A 162 5.62 9.56 12.00
C THR A 162 6.21 10.92 12.31
N ALA A 163 6.26 11.30 13.58
CA ALA A 163 6.84 12.57 14.03
C ALA A 163 8.36 12.52 14.21
N ASP A 164 8.99 11.46 13.71
CA ASP A 164 10.46 11.29 13.81
C ASP A 164 11.14 12.09 12.71
N GLY A 165 11.61 13.27 13.04
CA GLY A 165 12.40 14.14 12.17
C GLY A 165 13.89 13.82 12.21
N ASP A 166 14.62 14.36 11.23
CA ASP A 166 16.09 14.39 11.21
C ASP A 166 16.52 15.81 10.80
N ASP A 167 17.08 16.55 11.73
CA ASP A 167 17.42 17.98 11.59
C ASP A 167 18.53 18.25 10.53
N ARG A 168 19.13 17.22 9.99
CA ARG A 168 20.04 17.34 8.83
C ARG A 168 19.27 17.70 7.54
N PHE A 169 17.97 17.45 7.50
CA PHE A 169 17.13 17.65 6.32
C PHE A 169 16.19 18.84 6.50
N PRO A 170 15.69 19.42 5.40
CA PRO A 170 14.68 20.47 5.47
C PRO A 170 13.37 19.96 6.06
N LEU A 171 12.58 20.87 6.60
CA LEU A 171 11.19 20.61 6.99
C LEU A 171 10.36 20.28 5.74
N PHE A 172 9.27 19.50 5.94
CA PHE A 172 8.30 19.25 4.87
C PHE A 172 7.50 20.52 4.55
#